data_39fee8410711ade27fcd73f36ccf6ee1
#
_entry.id   39fee8410711ade27fcd73f36ccf6ee1
#
_cell.length_a   1.000
_cell.length_b   1.000
_cell.length_c   1.000
_cell.angle_alpha   90.00
_cell.angle_beta   90.00
_cell.angle_gamma   90.00
#
_symmetry.space_group_name_H-M   'P 1'
#
loop_
_entity.id
_entity.type
_entity.pdbx_description
1 polymer ?
#
loop_
_entity_poly.entity_id
_entity_poly.type
_entity_poly.pdbx_seq_one_letter_code
_entity_poly.pdbx_strand_id
1 'polypeptide(L)'
;MRSCIVLVAALSVSIPSLAQTPSIVPAPRPAQRSVAAKAHFADHPYMGWSSWSFFRDHPSEENIKAQADALVANKLSGLGYRYVNIDDGWADGFDEHGIPKPNLTRFPSGMDGMAKYMHQHGLRFGIYLNPGITAALLKQNPLIAGTSAHIADITDTTQAGSTRRNSFRIDFTKPAATAYIRSQVRQFDAWGIDFIKFDFVGPGGGNLPADDREELRQWHAALSHASHPIWLELSNFLSIDQAPLWRATSNGWRIENDIECYGCDKATDATKGNLTNWSKVVGRFSDVVRWLPYSGPDGKGGSGWNDLDTLELGNGDRDGLTTEERQSMFTLWAISCAPLYFGSDLTKMDAADLALISNPEIIAVDQAGTPARPLDIQHLRGKQQQAWLITYRDGSAVLALFNLDSAAATVKLSWHEVDSLRDTHFAGGAPPMLHDLISGADVASQPDGLSVSLDTHASRIFRIPARH
;
A
#
# COMPACT_ATOMS: atom_id res chain seq x y z
N MET A 1 -47.69 87.62 -4.11
CA MET A 1 -47.19 86.73 -5.16
C MET A 1 -46.50 85.50 -4.48
N ARG A 2 -47.24 84.48 -4.25
CA ARG A 2 -46.67 83.23 -3.63
C ARG A 2 -47.01 82.07 -4.55
N SER A 3 -45.98 81.48 -5.19
CA SER A 3 -46.09 80.33 -6.02
C SER A 3 -46.17 79.10 -5.18
N CYS A 4 -47.22 78.29 -5.38
CA CYS A 4 -47.35 76.93 -4.84
C CYS A 4 -46.71 75.99 -5.79
N ILE A 5 -45.75 75.20 -5.25
CA ILE A 5 -45.15 74.01 -5.91
C ILE A 5 -45.92 72.78 -5.46
N VAL A 6 -46.54 72.09 -6.41
CA VAL A 6 -47.21 70.82 -6.18
C VAL A 6 -46.19 69.70 -6.35
N LEU A 7 -46.00 68.91 -5.30
CA LEU A 7 -45.14 67.74 -5.30
C LEU A 7 -45.98 66.52 -5.70
N VAL A 8 -45.68 65.85 -6.83
CA VAL A 8 -46.24 64.57 -7.25
C VAL A 8 -45.37 63.46 -6.71
N ALA A 9 -45.92 62.67 -5.78
CA ALA A 9 -45.26 61.46 -5.27
C ALA A 9 -45.57 60.29 -6.20
N ALA A 10 -44.57 59.71 -6.81
CA ALA A 10 -44.68 58.48 -7.58
C ALA A 10 -44.51 57.28 -6.63
N LEU A 11 -45.56 56.49 -6.47
CA LEU A 11 -45.50 55.19 -5.78
C LEU A 11 -44.87 54.14 -6.73
N SER A 12 -43.70 53.68 -6.36
CA SER A 12 -43.08 52.52 -7.00
C SER A 12 -43.56 51.23 -6.32
N VAL A 13 -44.34 50.42 -7.05
CA VAL A 13 -44.74 49.08 -6.62
C VAL A 13 -43.64 48.09 -6.89
N SER A 14 -42.98 47.59 -5.85
CA SER A 14 -41.98 46.51 -5.93
C SER A 14 -42.66 45.18 -6.10
N ILE A 15 -42.44 44.51 -7.22
CA ILE A 15 -42.87 43.12 -7.46
C ILE A 15 -41.90 42.21 -6.76
N PRO A 16 -42.31 41.29 -5.88
CA PRO A 16 -41.37 40.32 -5.28
C PRO A 16 -40.88 39.32 -6.34
N SER A 17 -39.55 39.23 -6.51
CA SER A 17 -38.87 38.24 -7.32
C SER A 17 -39.17 36.83 -6.75
N LEU A 18 -39.78 35.96 -7.54
CA LEU A 18 -39.94 34.54 -7.25
C LEU A 18 -38.55 33.91 -7.16
N ALA A 19 -38.11 33.58 -5.94
CA ALA A 19 -36.91 32.81 -5.71
C ALA A 19 -37.07 31.43 -6.39
N GLN A 20 -36.21 31.15 -7.37
CA GLN A 20 -36.09 29.84 -7.98
C GLN A 20 -35.59 28.87 -6.91
N THR A 21 -36.39 27.89 -6.54
CA THR A 21 -36.01 26.73 -5.74
C THR A 21 -34.88 26.00 -6.46
N PRO A 22 -33.71 25.74 -5.83
CA PRO A 22 -32.66 24.94 -6.46
C PRO A 22 -33.20 23.53 -6.73
N SER A 23 -33.11 23.09 -7.99
CA SER A 23 -33.36 21.70 -8.36
C SER A 23 -32.41 20.78 -7.60
N ILE A 24 -32.94 20.06 -6.64
CA ILE A 24 -32.21 19.00 -5.96
C ILE A 24 -32.06 17.86 -6.98
N VAL A 25 -30.89 17.75 -7.60
CA VAL A 25 -30.54 16.57 -8.38
C VAL A 25 -30.44 15.41 -7.37
N PRO A 26 -31.26 14.36 -7.49
CA PRO A 26 -31.19 13.26 -6.53
C PRO A 26 -29.81 12.60 -6.63
N ALA A 27 -29.15 12.38 -5.48
CA ALA A 27 -27.91 11.67 -5.40
C ALA A 27 -28.08 10.27 -6.04
N PRO A 28 -27.09 9.77 -6.80
CA PRO A 28 -27.18 8.44 -7.41
C PRO A 28 -27.41 7.39 -6.33
N ARG A 29 -28.26 6.41 -6.63
CA ARG A 29 -28.66 5.36 -5.70
C ARG A 29 -27.42 4.62 -5.16
N PRO A 30 -27.38 4.28 -3.86
CA PRO A 30 -26.19 3.68 -3.21
C PRO A 30 -25.61 2.46 -3.94
N ALA A 31 -26.46 1.60 -4.52
CA ALA A 31 -26.03 0.41 -5.25
C ALA A 31 -25.24 0.69 -6.53
N GLN A 32 -25.55 1.77 -7.27
CA GLN A 32 -24.82 2.14 -8.49
C GLN A 32 -23.43 2.75 -8.17
N ARG A 33 -23.31 3.46 -7.05
CA ARG A 33 -22.02 3.97 -6.58
C ARG A 33 -21.06 2.83 -6.16
N SER A 34 -21.57 1.78 -5.53
CA SER A 34 -20.75 0.66 -5.05
C SER A 34 -20.15 -0.17 -6.19
N VAL A 35 -20.89 -0.40 -7.27
CA VAL A 35 -20.42 -1.19 -8.42
C VAL A 35 -19.33 -0.45 -9.20
N ALA A 36 -19.50 0.85 -9.47
CA ALA A 36 -18.47 1.65 -10.13
C ALA A 36 -17.21 1.83 -9.28
N ALA A 37 -17.35 2.00 -7.96
CA ALA A 37 -16.22 2.09 -7.04
C ALA A 37 -15.43 0.77 -6.94
N LYS A 38 -16.07 -0.39 -7.05
CA LYS A 38 -15.43 -1.71 -7.03
C LYS A 38 -14.68 -2.02 -8.32
N ALA A 39 -15.11 -1.49 -9.46
CA ALA A 39 -14.53 -1.81 -10.78
C ALA A 39 -13.08 -1.29 -10.94
N HIS A 40 -12.68 -0.24 -10.23
CA HIS A 40 -11.36 0.42 -10.35
C HIS A 40 -10.64 0.54 -9.01
N PHE A 41 -11.05 -0.22 -8.01
CA PHE A 41 -10.60 -0.07 -6.63
C PHE A 41 -9.10 -0.36 -6.45
N ALA A 42 -8.57 -1.36 -7.15
CA ALA A 42 -7.18 -1.80 -7.05
C ALA A 42 -6.40 -1.64 -8.37
N ASP A 43 -6.81 -0.70 -9.24
CA ASP A 43 -6.12 -0.45 -10.51
C ASP A 43 -4.68 0.04 -10.31
N HIS A 44 -4.38 0.57 -9.13
CA HIS A 44 -3.07 1.04 -8.70
C HIS A 44 -2.72 0.48 -7.31
N PRO A 45 -1.43 0.34 -6.97
CA PRO A 45 -1.01 -0.03 -5.62
C PRO A 45 -1.46 1.05 -4.62
N TYR A 46 -1.80 0.63 -3.40
CA TYR A 46 -2.18 1.59 -2.36
C TYR A 46 -0.99 2.39 -1.86
N MET A 47 -1.27 3.58 -1.31
CA MET A 47 -0.27 4.44 -0.71
C MET A 47 -0.74 4.90 0.67
N GLY A 48 0.18 4.94 1.65
CA GLY A 48 -0.21 5.33 3.00
C GLY A 48 0.85 5.16 4.08
N TRP A 49 0.42 4.72 5.25
CA TRP A 49 1.22 4.52 6.44
C TRP A 49 0.72 3.31 7.25
N SER A 50 1.65 2.63 7.95
CA SER A 50 1.36 1.49 8.84
C SER A 50 2.05 1.67 10.19
N SER A 51 1.41 1.21 11.27
CA SER A 51 1.87 1.46 12.64
C SER A 51 3.00 0.55 13.11
N TRP A 52 3.23 -0.61 12.45
CA TRP A 52 4.06 -1.65 13.04
C TRP A 52 5.51 -1.24 13.24
N SER A 53 6.17 -0.70 12.23
CA SER A 53 7.61 -0.46 12.27
C SER A 53 8.01 0.51 13.37
N PHE A 54 7.17 1.50 13.68
CA PHE A 54 7.49 2.50 14.70
C PHE A 54 6.83 2.22 16.06
N PHE A 55 5.54 1.83 16.09
CA PHE A 55 4.79 1.66 17.34
C PHE A 55 4.72 0.22 17.82
N ARG A 56 5.07 -0.76 16.98
CA ARG A 56 4.96 -2.20 17.29
C ARG A 56 3.52 -2.53 17.76
N ASP A 57 3.38 -3.28 18.84
CA ASP A 57 2.11 -3.68 19.44
C ASP A 57 1.55 -2.65 20.45
N HIS A 58 2.02 -1.38 20.35
CA HIS A 58 1.62 -0.28 21.22
C HIS A 58 0.91 0.87 20.48
N PRO A 59 0.07 0.63 19.45
CA PRO A 59 -0.69 1.70 18.84
C PRO A 59 -1.73 2.24 19.85
N SER A 60 -2.02 3.55 19.74
CA SER A 60 -3.08 4.22 20.50
C SER A 60 -3.81 5.22 19.62
N GLU A 61 -5.04 5.55 19.97
CA GLU A 61 -5.83 6.56 19.26
C GLU A 61 -5.06 7.86 19.09
N GLU A 62 -4.37 8.31 20.14
CA GLU A 62 -3.57 9.55 20.13
C GLU A 62 -2.45 9.48 19.09
N ASN A 63 -1.61 8.44 19.15
CA ASN A 63 -0.45 8.37 18.26
C ASN A 63 -0.84 8.09 16.79
N ILE A 64 -1.90 7.32 16.55
CA ILE A 64 -2.39 7.05 15.20
C ILE A 64 -3.02 8.31 14.57
N LYS A 65 -3.78 9.10 15.34
CA LYS A 65 -4.30 10.39 14.88
C LYS A 65 -3.17 11.38 14.58
N ALA A 66 -2.11 11.41 15.40
CA ALA A 66 -0.97 12.27 15.14
C ALA A 66 -0.27 11.92 13.81
N GLN A 67 -0.16 10.63 13.45
CA GLN A 67 0.38 10.22 12.15
C GLN A 67 -0.54 10.63 11.00
N ALA A 68 -1.84 10.45 11.16
CA ALA A 68 -2.83 10.89 10.16
C ALA A 68 -2.79 12.40 9.93
N ASP A 69 -2.71 13.19 11.01
CA ASP A 69 -2.59 14.64 10.94
C ASP A 69 -1.30 15.08 10.26
N ALA A 70 -0.17 14.41 10.56
CA ALA A 70 1.11 14.68 9.92
C ALA A 70 1.09 14.34 8.41
N LEU A 71 0.41 13.27 8.01
CA LEU A 71 0.23 12.88 6.61
C LEU A 71 -0.53 13.97 5.83
N VAL A 72 -1.55 14.58 6.45
CA VAL A 72 -2.32 15.69 5.88
C VAL A 72 -1.50 16.99 5.89
N ALA A 73 -0.85 17.32 7.02
CA ALA A 73 -0.07 18.54 7.18
C ALA A 73 1.12 18.61 6.21
N ASN A 74 1.78 17.48 5.96
CA ASN A 74 2.85 17.32 4.98
C ASN A 74 2.32 17.24 3.52
N LYS A 75 1.01 17.39 3.30
CA LYS A 75 0.33 17.36 1.98
C LYS A 75 0.45 16.02 1.25
N LEU A 76 0.89 14.96 1.89
CA LEU A 76 1.06 13.65 1.31
C LEU A 76 -0.29 13.04 0.89
N SER A 77 -1.37 13.31 1.61
CA SER A 77 -2.73 12.86 1.27
C SER A 77 -3.19 13.35 -0.11
N GLY A 78 -2.77 14.55 -0.52
CA GLY A 78 -3.04 15.12 -1.85
C GLY A 78 -2.28 14.42 -2.98
N LEU A 79 -1.18 13.72 -2.67
CA LEU A 79 -0.37 12.94 -3.61
C LEU A 79 -0.81 11.47 -3.72
N GLY A 80 -1.79 11.04 -2.91
CA GLY A 80 -2.33 9.68 -2.95
C GLY A 80 -2.05 8.82 -1.72
N TYR A 81 -1.22 9.27 -0.77
CA TYR A 81 -0.98 8.58 0.50
C TYR A 81 -2.20 8.73 1.40
N ARG A 82 -3.15 7.81 1.30
CA ARG A 82 -4.46 7.95 1.97
C ARG A 82 -4.76 6.90 3.02
N TYR A 83 -4.06 5.77 3.01
CA TYR A 83 -4.31 4.71 3.96
C TYR A 83 -3.54 4.93 5.26
N VAL A 84 -4.23 4.82 6.39
CA VAL A 84 -3.66 4.79 7.73
C VAL A 84 -4.03 3.45 8.34
N ASN A 85 -3.07 2.54 8.41
CA ASN A 85 -3.29 1.16 8.79
C ASN A 85 -2.74 0.90 10.19
N ILE A 86 -3.61 0.48 11.11
CA ILE A 86 -3.17 -0.02 12.41
C ILE A 86 -2.81 -1.50 12.26
N ASP A 87 -1.59 -1.84 12.66
CA ASP A 87 -1.11 -3.22 12.75
C ASP A 87 -1.57 -3.87 14.07
N ASP A 88 -0.90 -4.90 14.55
CA ASP A 88 -1.25 -5.61 15.79
C ASP A 88 -1.33 -4.66 17.02
N GLY A 89 -2.10 -5.06 18.02
CA GLY A 89 -2.25 -4.33 19.29
C GLY A 89 -3.51 -3.45 19.39
N TRP A 90 -4.36 -3.39 18.37
CA TRP A 90 -5.61 -2.62 18.43
C TRP A 90 -6.73 -3.34 19.17
N ALA A 91 -6.74 -4.69 19.15
CA ALA A 91 -7.83 -5.50 19.69
C ALA A 91 -7.52 -6.03 21.10
N ASP A 92 -8.56 -6.15 21.93
CA ASP A 92 -8.52 -6.75 23.25
C ASP A 92 -9.71 -7.71 23.43
N GLY A 93 -9.47 -8.99 23.14
CA GLY A 93 -10.47 -10.06 23.24
C GLY A 93 -11.53 -10.02 22.14
N PHE A 94 -12.67 -10.64 22.40
CA PHE A 94 -13.75 -10.87 21.44
C PHE A 94 -15.11 -10.52 22.05
N ASP A 95 -16.05 -10.17 21.21
CA ASP A 95 -17.45 -9.94 21.63
C ASP A 95 -18.21 -11.25 21.82
N GLU A 96 -19.53 -11.14 22.07
CA GLU A 96 -20.44 -12.29 22.24
C GLU A 96 -20.64 -13.14 20.98
N HIS A 97 -20.13 -12.70 19.83
CA HIS A 97 -20.19 -13.39 18.54
C HIS A 97 -18.80 -13.79 18.01
N GLY A 98 -17.74 -13.58 18.80
CA GLY A 98 -16.36 -13.92 18.43
C GLY A 98 -15.68 -12.92 17.51
N ILE A 99 -16.21 -11.72 17.39
CA ILE A 99 -15.59 -10.64 16.60
C ILE A 99 -14.56 -9.92 17.48
N PRO A 100 -13.35 -9.63 16.98
CA PRO A 100 -12.35 -8.88 17.74
C PRO A 100 -12.88 -7.53 18.20
N LYS A 101 -12.69 -7.21 19.48
CA LYS A 101 -13.10 -5.94 20.08
C LYS A 101 -11.93 -4.96 20.14
N PRO A 102 -12.15 -3.66 19.90
CA PRO A 102 -11.12 -2.66 20.12
C PRO A 102 -10.70 -2.59 21.61
N ASN A 103 -9.42 -2.36 21.85
CA ASN A 103 -8.92 -2.02 23.17
C ASN A 103 -9.36 -0.59 23.51
N LEU A 104 -10.45 -0.44 24.27
CA LEU A 104 -11.03 0.89 24.57
C LEU A 104 -10.15 1.73 25.52
N THR A 105 -9.14 1.16 26.17
CA THR A 105 -8.14 1.94 26.91
C THR A 105 -7.20 2.66 25.95
N ARG A 106 -6.81 2.02 24.84
CA ARG A 106 -5.94 2.59 23.81
C ARG A 106 -6.73 3.36 22.75
N PHE A 107 -7.94 2.91 22.42
CA PHE A 107 -8.83 3.46 21.39
C PHE A 107 -10.20 3.78 22.00
N PRO A 108 -10.31 4.82 22.81
CA PRO A 108 -11.56 5.13 23.53
C PRO A 108 -12.75 5.45 22.61
N SER A 109 -12.51 5.89 21.36
CA SER A 109 -13.59 6.13 20.39
C SER A 109 -13.99 4.88 19.60
N GLY A 110 -13.35 3.73 19.83
CA GLY A 110 -13.56 2.52 19.05
C GLY A 110 -13.04 2.61 17.61
N MET A 111 -13.20 1.52 16.85
CA MET A 111 -12.72 1.49 15.45
C MET A 111 -13.64 2.32 14.52
N ASP A 112 -14.92 2.39 14.81
CA ASP A 112 -15.86 3.26 14.09
C ASP A 112 -15.56 4.76 14.31
N GLY A 113 -15.19 5.16 15.52
CA GLY A 113 -14.75 6.52 15.82
C GLY A 113 -13.43 6.84 15.10
N MET A 114 -12.50 5.91 15.06
CA MET A 114 -11.23 6.04 14.31
C MET A 114 -11.48 6.14 12.80
N ALA A 115 -12.29 5.27 12.21
CA ALA A 115 -12.63 5.32 10.79
C ALA A 115 -13.30 6.66 10.44
N LYS A 116 -14.27 7.10 11.25
CA LYS A 116 -14.91 8.41 11.06
C LYS A 116 -13.91 9.57 11.08
N TYR A 117 -12.95 9.53 12.01
CA TYR A 117 -11.88 10.55 12.06
C TYR A 117 -11.07 10.56 10.77
N MET A 118 -10.60 9.40 10.31
CA MET A 118 -9.82 9.29 9.08
C MET A 118 -10.60 9.78 7.86
N HIS A 119 -11.86 9.37 7.72
CA HIS A 119 -12.73 9.79 6.62
C HIS A 119 -12.97 11.30 6.61
N GLN A 120 -13.11 11.95 7.78
CA GLN A 120 -13.24 13.41 7.88
C GLN A 120 -12.00 14.16 7.37
N HIS A 121 -10.82 13.51 7.42
CA HIS A 121 -9.55 14.04 6.89
C HIS A 121 -9.27 13.59 5.44
N GLY A 122 -10.22 12.91 4.76
CA GLY A 122 -10.05 12.39 3.41
C GLY A 122 -9.12 11.17 3.33
N LEU A 123 -8.87 10.53 4.46
CA LEU A 123 -8.04 9.34 4.60
C LEU A 123 -8.91 8.07 4.63
N ARG A 124 -8.27 6.92 4.53
CA ARG A 124 -8.85 5.58 4.67
C ARG A 124 -8.25 4.88 5.88
N PHE A 125 -9.01 3.97 6.48
CA PHE A 125 -8.63 3.35 7.74
C PHE A 125 -8.51 1.83 7.61
N GLY A 126 -7.38 1.28 8.08
CA GLY A 126 -7.10 -0.14 8.05
C GLY A 126 -6.84 -0.77 9.41
N ILE A 127 -7.12 -2.06 9.51
CA ILE A 127 -6.87 -2.89 10.68
C ILE A 127 -6.09 -4.15 10.33
N TYR A 128 -5.53 -4.78 11.35
CA TYR A 128 -4.76 -6.02 11.29
C TYR A 128 -5.56 -7.21 11.80
N LEU A 129 -5.44 -8.36 11.13
CA LEU A 129 -6.04 -9.63 11.53
C LEU A 129 -5.06 -10.79 11.29
N ASN A 130 -5.35 -11.93 11.94
CA ASN A 130 -4.73 -13.21 11.64
C ASN A 130 -5.79 -14.25 11.25
N PRO A 131 -5.44 -15.24 10.41
CA PRO A 131 -6.35 -16.35 10.08
C PRO A 131 -6.55 -17.31 11.25
N GLY A 132 -7.65 -18.08 11.16
CA GLY A 132 -7.98 -19.15 12.08
C GLY A 132 -8.66 -18.71 13.38
N ILE A 133 -8.85 -19.68 14.27
CA ILE A 133 -9.47 -19.50 15.58
C ILE A 133 -8.40 -19.56 16.66
N THR A 134 -8.17 -18.45 17.38
CA THR A 134 -7.20 -18.45 18.48
C THR A 134 -7.65 -19.31 19.65
N ALA A 135 -6.69 -19.84 20.40
CA ALA A 135 -7.02 -20.61 21.63
C ALA A 135 -7.87 -19.81 22.63
N ALA A 136 -7.69 -18.49 22.69
CA ALA A 136 -8.50 -17.60 23.54
C ALA A 136 -9.96 -17.55 23.07
N LEU A 137 -10.19 -17.41 21.75
CA LEU A 137 -11.52 -17.40 21.17
C LEU A 137 -12.22 -18.76 21.34
N LEU A 138 -11.50 -19.86 21.09
CA LEU A 138 -12.00 -21.21 21.30
C LEU A 138 -12.42 -21.43 22.77
N LYS A 139 -11.62 -20.95 23.72
CA LYS A 139 -11.93 -21.03 25.17
C LYS A 139 -13.18 -20.23 25.53
N GLN A 140 -13.38 -19.04 24.95
CA GLN A 140 -14.58 -18.23 25.14
C GLN A 140 -15.82 -18.90 24.53
N ASN A 141 -15.65 -19.55 23.38
CA ASN A 141 -16.63 -20.32 22.64
C ASN A 141 -17.99 -19.61 22.44
N PRO A 142 -18.00 -18.37 21.91
CA PRO A 142 -19.23 -17.62 21.73
C PRO A 142 -20.12 -18.22 20.63
N LEU A 143 -21.40 -17.82 20.63
CA LEU A 143 -22.35 -18.16 19.59
C LEU A 143 -22.05 -17.36 18.31
N ILE A 144 -21.98 -18.04 17.16
CA ILE A 144 -21.79 -17.37 15.87
C ILE A 144 -23.07 -16.63 15.46
N ALA A 145 -22.93 -15.37 15.15
CA ALA A 145 -24.06 -14.49 14.81
C ALA A 145 -24.93 -15.07 13.67
N GLY A 146 -26.24 -15.15 13.92
CA GLY A 146 -27.23 -15.66 12.95
C GLY A 146 -27.24 -17.17 12.76
N THR A 147 -26.63 -17.93 13.68
CA THR A 147 -26.60 -19.40 13.68
C THR A 147 -26.93 -19.96 15.07
N SER A 148 -27.07 -21.28 15.18
CA SER A 148 -27.11 -21.99 16.46
C SER A 148 -25.77 -22.63 16.84
N ALA A 149 -24.72 -22.43 16.03
CA ALA A 149 -23.40 -23.00 16.25
C ALA A 149 -22.51 -22.07 17.08
N HIS A 150 -21.59 -22.67 17.83
CA HIS A 150 -20.56 -21.96 18.58
C HIS A 150 -19.22 -22.04 17.83
N ILE A 151 -18.24 -21.29 18.25
CA ILE A 151 -16.88 -21.28 17.65
C ILE A 151 -16.24 -22.67 17.67
N ALA A 152 -16.46 -23.47 18.73
CA ALA A 152 -15.95 -24.85 18.80
C ALA A 152 -16.50 -25.75 17.69
N ASP A 153 -17.74 -25.53 17.22
CA ASP A 153 -18.36 -26.35 16.17
C ASP A 153 -17.73 -26.16 14.79
N ILE A 154 -17.00 -25.07 14.60
CA ILE A 154 -16.29 -24.73 13.34
C ILE A 154 -14.77 -24.80 13.47
N THR A 155 -14.23 -25.25 14.61
CA THR A 155 -12.79 -25.30 14.85
C THR A 155 -12.24 -26.70 14.66
N ASP A 156 -11.29 -26.87 13.74
CA ASP A 156 -10.51 -28.10 13.62
C ASP A 156 -9.27 -28.01 14.51
N THR A 157 -9.39 -28.56 15.72
CA THR A 157 -8.29 -28.57 16.71
C THR A 157 -7.17 -29.55 16.37
N THR A 158 -7.32 -30.37 15.33
CA THR A 158 -6.28 -31.31 14.86
C THR A 158 -5.32 -30.65 13.88
N GLN A 159 -5.68 -29.48 13.34
CA GLN A 159 -4.89 -28.71 12.40
C GLN A 159 -4.49 -27.36 13.00
N ALA A 160 -3.20 -27.07 12.93
CA ALA A 160 -2.71 -25.76 13.32
C ALA A 160 -3.20 -24.68 12.34
N GLY A 161 -3.63 -23.55 12.89
CA GLY A 161 -3.78 -22.30 12.16
C GLY A 161 -2.48 -21.53 12.18
N SER A 162 -2.57 -20.18 12.19
CA SER A 162 -1.39 -19.33 12.36
C SER A 162 -0.65 -19.64 13.66
N THR A 163 0.69 -19.76 13.59
CA THR A 163 1.52 -20.12 14.74
C THR A 163 1.63 -18.99 15.77
N ARG A 164 1.42 -17.73 15.38
CA ARG A 164 1.66 -16.57 16.25
C ARG A 164 0.77 -16.54 17.49
N ARG A 165 -0.49 -16.97 17.37
CA ARG A 165 -1.47 -16.87 18.48
C ARG A 165 -1.97 -18.21 18.96
N ASN A 166 -1.23 -19.27 18.72
CA ASN A 166 -1.66 -20.62 19.04
C ASN A 166 -3.10 -20.85 18.53
N SER A 167 -3.29 -20.68 17.21
CA SER A 167 -4.59 -20.76 16.56
C SER A 167 -4.81 -22.13 15.92
N PHE A 168 -6.08 -22.41 15.64
CA PHE A 168 -6.56 -23.62 14.99
C PHE A 168 -7.21 -23.25 13.65
N ARG A 169 -7.25 -24.20 12.74
CA ARG A 169 -7.89 -24.05 11.44
C ARG A 169 -9.41 -23.99 11.56
N ILE A 170 -10.03 -23.22 10.68
CA ILE A 170 -11.49 -23.19 10.53
C ILE A 170 -11.93 -24.35 9.63
N ASP A 171 -12.94 -25.13 10.08
CA ASP A 171 -13.56 -26.20 9.29
C ASP A 171 -14.69 -25.65 8.41
N PHE A 172 -14.36 -25.33 7.18
CA PHE A 172 -15.32 -24.81 6.18
C PHE A 172 -16.25 -25.87 5.60
N THR A 173 -16.18 -27.13 6.03
CA THR A 173 -17.26 -28.12 5.76
C THR A 173 -18.51 -27.78 6.56
N LYS A 174 -18.43 -26.94 7.56
CA LYS A 174 -19.50 -26.45 8.40
C LYS A 174 -20.05 -25.12 7.84
N PRO A 175 -21.34 -25.04 7.48
CA PRO A 175 -21.92 -23.77 6.98
C PRO A 175 -21.76 -22.58 7.93
N ALA A 176 -21.71 -22.81 9.24
CA ALA A 176 -21.50 -21.80 10.26
C ALA A 176 -20.13 -21.11 10.15
N ALA A 177 -19.10 -21.78 9.59
CA ALA A 177 -17.79 -21.19 9.35
C ALA A 177 -17.86 -20.02 8.35
N THR A 178 -18.59 -20.19 7.23
CA THR A 178 -18.84 -19.09 6.29
C THR A 178 -19.66 -17.98 6.94
N ALA A 179 -20.66 -18.32 7.79
CA ALA A 179 -21.44 -17.32 8.52
C ALA A 179 -20.57 -16.50 9.48
N TYR A 180 -19.59 -17.13 10.12
CA TYR A 180 -18.61 -16.46 10.99
C TYR A 180 -17.78 -15.43 10.22
N ILE A 181 -17.17 -15.78 9.10
CA ILE A 181 -16.40 -14.83 8.27
C ILE A 181 -17.31 -13.68 7.82
N ARG A 182 -18.51 -13.97 7.33
CA ARG A 182 -19.48 -12.93 6.92
C ARG A 182 -19.86 -11.99 8.07
N SER A 183 -19.93 -12.49 9.31
CA SER A 183 -20.25 -11.64 10.47
C SER A 183 -19.12 -10.68 10.79
N GLN A 184 -17.87 -11.09 10.69
CA GLN A 184 -16.71 -10.22 10.84
C GLN A 184 -16.70 -9.13 9.77
N VAL A 185 -16.85 -9.50 8.48
CA VAL A 185 -16.86 -8.51 7.38
C VAL A 185 -18.00 -7.51 7.56
N ARG A 186 -19.22 -7.95 7.96
CA ARG A 186 -20.31 -7.01 8.24
C ARG A 186 -19.97 -6.02 9.35
N GLN A 187 -19.29 -6.48 10.40
CA GLN A 187 -18.88 -5.59 11.49
C GLN A 187 -17.83 -4.57 11.04
N PHE A 188 -16.85 -5.02 10.27
CA PHE A 188 -15.79 -4.12 9.76
C PHE A 188 -16.34 -3.12 8.74
N ASP A 189 -17.25 -3.56 7.87
CA ASP A 189 -17.99 -2.69 6.95
C ASP A 189 -18.81 -1.64 7.72
N ALA A 190 -19.50 -2.05 8.80
CA ALA A 190 -20.25 -1.14 9.66
C ALA A 190 -19.36 -0.14 10.43
N TRP A 191 -18.15 -0.52 10.79
CA TRP A 191 -17.17 0.40 11.37
C TRP A 191 -16.55 1.36 10.32
N GLY A 192 -16.72 1.09 9.02
CA GLY A 192 -16.11 1.89 7.96
C GLY A 192 -14.64 1.54 7.72
N ILE A 193 -14.25 0.29 7.91
CA ILE A 193 -12.89 -0.18 7.62
C ILE A 193 -12.69 -0.28 6.12
N ASP A 194 -11.60 0.34 5.61
CA ASP A 194 -11.25 0.37 4.19
C ASP A 194 -10.14 -0.61 3.81
N PHE A 195 -9.44 -1.19 4.79
CA PHE A 195 -8.27 -2.02 4.57
C PHE A 195 -8.12 -3.07 5.68
N ILE A 196 -7.76 -4.29 5.31
CA ILE A 196 -7.43 -5.38 6.23
C ILE A 196 -6.06 -5.93 5.85
N LYS A 197 -5.07 -5.81 6.77
CA LYS A 197 -3.84 -6.60 6.72
C LYS A 197 -4.14 -7.95 7.34
N PHE A 198 -4.05 -9.00 6.55
CA PHE A 198 -4.28 -10.38 6.96
C PHE A 198 -2.94 -11.10 7.04
N ASP A 199 -2.40 -11.24 8.24
CA ASP A 199 -1.02 -11.61 8.48
C ASP A 199 -0.85 -13.06 8.93
N PHE A 200 0.35 -13.62 8.76
CA PHE A 200 0.67 -15.02 9.01
C PHE A 200 -0.15 -16.01 8.19
N VAL A 201 -0.46 -15.64 6.96
CA VAL A 201 -1.21 -16.48 6.02
C VAL A 201 -0.35 -17.63 5.52
N GLY A 202 -0.90 -18.83 5.51
CA GLY A 202 -0.28 -20.04 4.96
C GLY A 202 -0.99 -20.57 3.70
N PRO A 203 -0.29 -21.36 2.88
CA PRO A 203 1.09 -21.77 2.98
C PRO A 203 2.08 -20.66 2.60
N GLY A 204 3.13 -20.54 3.38
CA GLY A 204 4.16 -19.53 3.21
C GLY A 204 5.55 -20.03 3.55
N GLY A 205 6.50 -19.11 3.59
CA GLY A 205 7.84 -19.37 4.10
C GLY A 205 7.86 -19.59 5.60
N GLY A 206 9.02 -19.96 6.10
CA GLY A 206 9.28 -20.03 7.53
C GLY A 206 8.59 -21.15 8.29
N ASN A 207 8.23 -22.26 7.64
CA ASN A 207 7.65 -23.44 8.30
C ASN A 207 6.27 -23.19 8.94
N LEU A 208 5.49 -22.26 8.43
CA LEU A 208 4.10 -22.13 8.88
C LEU A 208 3.31 -23.37 8.43
N PRO A 209 2.78 -24.18 9.36
CA PRO A 209 2.03 -25.38 9.02
C PRO A 209 0.63 -25.06 8.51
N ALA A 210 0.20 -23.77 8.57
CA ALA A 210 -1.14 -23.34 8.25
C ALA A 210 -1.43 -23.45 6.74
N ASP A 211 -2.65 -23.80 6.41
CA ASP A 211 -3.20 -23.74 5.07
C ASP A 211 -4.50 -22.93 5.10
N ASP A 212 -4.39 -21.63 4.83
CA ASP A 212 -5.47 -20.67 4.93
C ASP A 212 -6.15 -20.43 3.57
N ARG A 213 -5.83 -21.23 2.54
CA ARG A 213 -6.33 -21.03 1.17
C ARG A 213 -7.85 -21.01 1.07
N GLU A 214 -8.53 -21.86 1.84
CA GLU A 214 -9.99 -21.87 1.86
C GLU A 214 -10.55 -20.69 2.64
N GLU A 215 -9.94 -20.33 3.77
CA GLU A 215 -10.32 -19.15 4.55
C GLU A 215 -10.24 -17.88 3.70
N LEU A 216 -9.16 -17.71 2.91
CA LEU A 216 -9.03 -16.58 2.00
C LEU A 216 -10.13 -16.51 0.94
N ARG A 217 -10.56 -17.65 0.37
CA ARG A 217 -11.70 -17.68 -0.56
C ARG A 217 -12.98 -17.19 0.13
N GLN A 218 -13.19 -17.58 1.39
CA GLN A 218 -14.34 -17.14 2.18
C GLN A 218 -14.28 -15.65 2.51
N TRP A 219 -13.10 -15.14 2.87
CA TRP A 219 -12.88 -13.70 3.05
C TRP A 219 -13.15 -12.93 1.78
N HIS A 220 -12.55 -13.32 0.66
CA HIS A 220 -12.78 -12.69 -0.65
C HIS A 220 -14.27 -12.67 -1.02
N ALA A 221 -14.97 -13.79 -0.86
CA ALA A 221 -16.40 -13.89 -1.12
C ALA A 221 -17.21 -12.98 -0.18
N ALA A 222 -16.86 -12.89 1.10
CA ALA A 222 -17.55 -12.02 2.05
C ALA A 222 -17.32 -10.54 1.74
N LEU A 223 -16.07 -10.14 1.46
CA LEU A 223 -15.67 -8.76 1.12
C LEU A 223 -16.35 -8.27 -0.16
N SER A 224 -16.62 -9.16 -1.12
CA SER A 224 -17.37 -8.79 -2.33
C SER A 224 -18.78 -8.26 -2.06
N HIS A 225 -19.34 -8.56 -0.89
CA HIS A 225 -20.67 -8.12 -0.44
C HIS A 225 -20.65 -6.91 0.53
N ALA A 226 -19.48 -6.39 0.90
CA ALA A 226 -19.36 -5.19 1.70
C ALA A 226 -20.00 -3.98 1.00
N SER A 227 -20.47 -2.98 1.76
CA SER A 227 -21.14 -1.79 1.23
C SER A 227 -20.20 -0.88 0.42
N HIS A 228 -18.90 -0.94 0.72
CA HIS A 228 -17.83 -0.25 0.01
C HIS A 228 -16.64 -1.20 -0.21
N PRO A 229 -15.70 -0.88 -1.13
CA PRO A 229 -14.50 -1.68 -1.32
C PRO A 229 -13.62 -1.67 -0.07
N ILE A 230 -13.17 -2.86 0.35
CA ILE A 230 -12.20 -3.04 1.43
C ILE A 230 -10.98 -3.74 0.82
N TRP A 231 -9.80 -3.13 0.93
CA TRP A 231 -8.54 -3.71 0.48
C TRP A 231 -8.16 -4.89 1.37
N LEU A 232 -7.86 -6.04 0.77
CA LEU A 232 -7.30 -7.18 1.47
C LEU A 232 -5.82 -7.31 1.11
N GLU A 233 -4.95 -7.10 2.09
CA GLU A 233 -3.51 -7.28 1.99
C GLU A 233 -3.09 -8.55 2.70
N LEU A 234 -2.44 -9.47 2.00
CA LEU A 234 -1.90 -10.68 2.60
C LEU A 234 -0.48 -10.44 3.06
N SER A 235 -0.19 -10.80 4.28
CA SER A 235 1.11 -10.55 4.88
C SER A 235 1.77 -11.82 5.39
N ASN A 236 3.04 -11.68 5.73
CA ASN A 236 4.05 -12.66 5.97
C ASN A 236 4.67 -13.17 4.65
N PHE A 237 5.61 -14.05 4.74
CA PHE A 237 6.39 -14.65 3.67
C PHE A 237 5.56 -15.70 2.89
N LEU A 238 4.85 -15.26 1.86
CA LEU A 238 3.91 -16.11 1.14
C LEU A 238 4.60 -17.05 0.15
N SER A 239 4.04 -18.26 -0.04
CA SER A 239 4.54 -19.19 -1.05
C SER A 239 4.22 -18.69 -2.46
N ILE A 240 5.25 -18.52 -3.29
CA ILE A 240 5.10 -18.11 -4.69
C ILE A 240 4.32 -19.15 -5.51
N ASP A 241 4.35 -20.42 -5.13
CA ASP A 241 3.60 -21.49 -5.81
C ASP A 241 2.09 -21.27 -5.73
N GLN A 242 1.63 -20.46 -4.78
CA GLN A 242 0.24 -20.09 -4.60
C GLN A 242 -0.08 -18.67 -5.12
N ALA A 243 0.85 -17.99 -5.77
CA ALA A 243 0.66 -16.62 -6.28
C ALA A 243 -0.61 -16.42 -7.13
N PRO A 244 -1.03 -17.38 -7.98
CA PRO A 244 -2.31 -17.27 -8.68
C PRO A 244 -3.53 -17.19 -7.74
N LEU A 245 -3.47 -17.86 -6.59
CA LEU A 245 -4.54 -17.79 -5.58
C LEU A 245 -4.48 -16.46 -4.82
N TRP A 246 -3.30 -16.03 -4.39
CA TRP A 246 -3.13 -14.74 -3.71
C TRP A 246 -3.72 -13.63 -4.57
N ARG A 247 -3.36 -13.60 -5.85
CA ARG A 247 -3.90 -12.65 -6.82
C ARG A 247 -5.42 -12.74 -7.02
N ALA A 248 -6.00 -13.95 -6.95
CA ALA A 248 -7.44 -14.16 -7.14
C ALA A 248 -8.27 -13.79 -5.90
N THR A 249 -7.66 -13.72 -4.72
CA THR A 249 -8.39 -13.56 -3.45
C THR A 249 -8.06 -12.29 -2.68
N SER A 250 -7.01 -11.54 -3.08
CA SER A 250 -6.57 -10.32 -2.41
C SER A 250 -6.18 -9.23 -3.41
N ASN A 251 -5.82 -8.05 -2.92
CA ASN A 251 -5.42 -6.89 -3.72
C ASN A 251 -3.90 -6.69 -3.72
N GLY A 252 -3.23 -7.12 -2.66
CA GLY A 252 -1.78 -7.14 -2.53
C GLY A 252 -1.31 -8.28 -1.65
N TRP A 253 -0.03 -8.62 -1.75
CA TRP A 253 0.57 -9.74 -1.02
C TRP A 253 2.07 -9.52 -0.81
N ARG A 254 2.51 -9.77 0.41
CA ARG A 254 3.91 -9.72 0.81
C ARG A 254 4.71 -10.83 0.11
N ILE A 255 5.81 -10.43 -0.50
CA ILE A 255 6.67 -11.35 -1.27
C ILE A 255 7.84 -11.92 -0.48
N GLU A 256 8.14 -11.34 0.71
CA GLU A 256 9.24 -11.75 1.58
C GLU A 256 8.94 -11.40 3.04
N ASN A 257 9.79 -11.85 3.96
CA ASN A 257 9.75 -11.50 5.38
C ASN A 257 9.82 -9.99 5.62
N ASP A 258 9.54 -9.59 6.86
CA ASP A 258 9.55 -8.19 7.26
C ASP A 258 10.85 -7.47 6.89
N ILE A 259 10.69 -6.25 6.37
CA ILE A 259 11.80 -5.35 6.06
C ILE A 259 12.43 -4.81 7.34
N GLU A 260 11.71 -4.85 8.44
CA GLU A 260 12.17 -4.36 9.72
C GLU A 260 13.38 -5.13 10.25
N CYS A 261 14.21 -4.40 10.95
CA CYS A 261 15.41 -4.92 11.59
C CYS A 261 15.16 -5.25 13.07
N TYR A 262 14.75 -6.48 13.35
CA TYR A 262 14.56 -6.94 14.73
C TYR A 262 15.92 -7.27 15.38
N GLY A 263 16.49 -6.26 16.11
CA GLY A 263 17.73 -6.42 16.88
C GLY A 263 19.03 -6.42 16.08
N CYS A 264 19.04 -5.91 14.84
CA CYS A 264 20.25 -5.84 14.02
C CYS A 264 21.27 -4.79 14.52
N ASP A 265 20.85 -3.82 15.30
CA ASP A 265 21.68 -2.79 15.92
C ASP A 265 22.02 -3.06 17.41
N LYS A 266 21.67 -4.26 17.89
CA LYS A 266 21.83 -4.68 19.30
C LYS A 266 21.04 -3.83 20.31
N ALA A 267 20.09 -3.02 19.86
CA ALA A 267 19.19 -2.34 20.78
C ALA A 267 18.38 -3.37 21.57
N THR A 268 18.35 -3.23 22.90
CA THR A 268 17.54 -4.08 23.78
C THR A 268 16.07 -3.75 23.74
N ASP A 269 15.73 -2.57 23.21
CA ASP A 269 14.38 -2.06 23.04
C ASP A 269 14.11 -1.90 21.53
N ALA A 270 13.26 -2.76 20.98
CA ALA A 270 12.91 -2.76 19.55
C ALA A 270 12.26 -1.44 19.09
N THR A 271 11.76 -0.61 20.04
CA THR A 271 11.22 0.72 19.72
C THR A 271 12.30 1.79 19.58
N LYS A 272 13.56 1.46 19.86
CA LYS A 272 14.70 2.40 19.85
C LYS A 272 15.79 2.03 18.86
N GLY A 273 15.78 0.83 18.30
CA GLY A 273 16.72 0.38 17.29
C GLY A 273 16.44 0.93 15.89
N ASN A 274 17.33 0.67 14.96
CA ASN A 274 17.12 1.01 13.55
C ASN A 274 15.89 0.31 13.01
N LEU A 275 15.13 0.98 12.16
CA LEU A 275 13.90 0.42 11.55
C LEU A 275 14.25 -0.68 10.56
N THR A 276 15.27 -0.46 9.71
CA THR A 276 15.75 -1.46 8.76
C THR A 276 17.28 -1.38 8.58
N ASN A 277 17.83 -2.03 7.57
CA ASN A 277 19.20 -1.88 7.09
C ASN A 277 19.32 -2.25 5.61
N TRP A 278 20.44 -1.87 5.00
CA TRP A 278 20.68 -2.10 3.57
C TRP A 278 20.58 -3.57 3.16
N SER A 279 21.02 -4.52 3.99
CA SER A 279 20.97 -5.95 3.64
C SER A 279 19.54 -6.46 3.45
N LYS A 280 18.56 -5.87 4.14
CA LYS A 280 17.14 -6.14 3.95
C LYS A 280 16.62 -5.56 2.63
N VAL A 281 17.01 -4.33 2.32
CA VAL A 281 16.61 -3.64 1.09
C VAL A 281 17.19 -4.32 -0.15
N VAL A 282 18.49 -4.63 -0.16
CA VAL A 282 19.15 -5.25 -1.32
C VAL A 282 18.60 -6.64 -1.63
N GLY A 283 18.11 -7.37 -0.63
CA GLY A 283 17.44 -8.65 -0.82
C GLY A 283 16.19 -8.54 -1.71
N ARG A 284 15.45 -7.43 -1.61
CA ARG A 284 14.22 -7.20 -2.38
C ARG A 284 14.42 -7.17 -3.90
N PHE A 285 15.61 -6.82 -4.39
CA PHE A 285 15.88 -6.83 -5.82
C PHE A 285 15.67 -8.22 -6.45
N SER A 286 16.15 -9.27 -5.79
CA SER A 286 15.96 -10.64 -6.27
C SER A 286 14.52 -11.12 -6.07
N ASP A 287 13.87 -10.70 -5.00
CA ASP A 287 12.48 -11.07 -4.71
C ASP A 287 11.53 -10.46 -5.73
N VAL A 288 11.70 -9.18 -6.07
CA VAL A 288 10.92 -8.52 -7.13
C VAL A 288 11.02 -9.28 -8.45
N VAL A 289 12.23 -9.66 -8.87
CA VAL A 289 12.43 -10.43 -10.12
C VAL A 289 11.65 -11.73 -10.11
N ARG A 290 11.70 -12.46 -9.00
CA ARG A 290 11.03 -13.75 -8.83
C ARG A 290 9.49 -13.62 -8.89
N TRP A 291 8.94 -12.56 -8.27
CA TRP A 291 7.50 -12.31 -8.18
C TRP A 291 6.95 -11.43 -9.31
N LEU A 292 7.78 -10.90 -10.19
CA LEU A 292 7.39 -9.97 -11.26
C LEU A 292 6.21 -10.46 -12.13
N PRO A 293 6.07 -11.76 -12.49
CA PRO A 293 4.96 -12.24 -13.30
C PRO A 293 3.57 -12.06 -12.67
N TYR A 294 3.52 -11.79 -11.36
CA TYR A 294 2.28 -11.72 -10.61
C TYR A 294 1.84 -10.29 -10.27
N SER A 295 2.70 -9.29 -10.45
CA SER A 295 2.38 -7.87 -10.18
C SER A 295 1.70 -7.19 -11.35
N GLY A 296 0.87 -6.20 -11.08
CA GLY A 296 0.23 -5.34 -12.07
C GLY A 296 -1.09 -5.90 -12.64
N PRO A 297 -1.64 -5.29 -13.70
CA PRO A 297 -2.87 -5.73 -14.36
C PRO A 297 -2.73 -7.13 -14.97
N ASP A 298 -3.80 -7.94 -14.90
CA ASP A 298 -3.83 -9.31 -15.45
C ASP A 298 -4.28 -9.38 -16.92
N GLY A 299 -4.59 -8.23 -17.51
CA GLY A 299 -5.14 -8.15 -18.87
C GLY A 299 -6.60 -8.62 -19.01
N LYS A 300 -7.25 -9.00 -17.90
CA LYS A 300 -8.64 -9.47 -17.85
C LYS A 300 -9.54 -8.57 -17.00
N GLY A 301 -9.01 -7.41 -16.57
CA GLY A 301 -9.70 -6.45 -15.73
C GLY A 301 -9.45 -6.59 -14.24
N GLY A 302 -8.54 -7.49 -13.82
CA GLY A 302 -8.03 -7.59 -12.45
C GLY A 302 -6.63 -7.00 -12.32
N SER A 303 -6.32 -6.49 -11.15
CA SER A 303 -4.98 -6.00 -10.77
C SER A 303 -4.61 -6.57 -9.42
N GLY A 304 -3.31 -6.67 -9.14
CA GLY A 304 -2.80 -7.08 -7.86
C GLY A 304 -1.32 -6.75 -7.73
N TRP A 305 -0.85 -6.54 -6.50
CA TRP A 305 0.40 -5.85 -6.26
C TRP A 305 1.32 -6.65 -5.33
N ASN A 306 2.56 -6.80 -5.76
CA ASN A 306 3.62 -7.34 -4.91
C ASN A 306 3.96 -6.32 -3.83
N ASP A 307 3.73 -6.66 -2.57
CA ASP A 307 4.11 -5.82 -1.44
C ASP A 307 5.55 -6.14 -1.00
N LEU A 308 6.40 -5.13 -1.05
CA LEU A 308 7.80 -5.18 -0.65
C LEU A 308 7.99 -4.80 0.84
N ASP A 309 6.90 -4.56 1.54
CA ASP A 309 6.82 -4.04 2.91
C ASP A 309 6.99 -2.52 3.03
N THR A 310 6.96 -2.03 4.27
CA THR A 310 7.03 -0.61 4.62
C THR A 310 8.29 0.08 4.08
N LEU A 311 8.13 1.34 3.70
CA LEU A 311 9.23 2.24 3.41
C LEU A 311 9.75 2.81 4.75
N GLU A 312 10.97 2.42 5.11
CA GLU A 312 11.64 2.85 6.33
C GLU A 312 12.54 4.05 6.03
N LEU A 313 11.93 5.21 5.88
CA LEU A 313 12.59 6.47 5.57
C LEU A 313 11.81 7.65 6.17
N GLY A 314 12.52 8.75 6.47
CA GLY A 314 11.95 9.96 7.04
C GLY A 314 12.44 10.31 8.45
N ASN A 315 13.13 9.43 9.13
CA ASN A 315 13.60 9.64 10.51
C ASN A 315 15.15 9.64 10.65
N GLY A 316 15.85 9.89 9.52
CA GLY A 316 17.32 10.03 9.52
C GLY A 316 18.05 8.77 9.97
N ASP A 317 18.96 8.87 10.93
CA ASP A 317 19.75 7.73 11.43
C ASP A 317 18.86 6.60 11.98
N ARG A 318 17.66 6.92 12.43
CA ARG A 318 16.70 5.94 12.94
C ARG A 318 16.23 4.96 11.86
N ASP A 319 16.22 5.36 10.62
CA ASP A 319 15.84 4.49 9.51
C ASP A 319 16.85 3.34 9.33
N GLY A 320 18.13 3.57 9.70
CA GLY A 320 19.22 2.60 9.54
C GLY A 320 19.77 2.52 8.13
N LEU A 321 19.50 3.53 7.32
CA LEU A 321 19.89 3.67 5.91
C LEU A 321 20.58 5.01 5.67
N THR A 322 21.57 5.04 4.78
CA THR A 322 22.12 6.29 4.24
C THR A 322 21.10 6.99 3.33
N THR A 323 21.39 8.23 2.94
CA THR A 323 20.55 8.98 1.99
C THR A 323 20.44 8.26 0.65
N GLU A 324 21.54 7.69 0.14
CA GLU A 324 21.61 6.94 -1.11
C GLU A 324 20.80 5.65 -1.03
N GLU A 325 20.86 4.96 0.11
CA GLU A 325 20.10 3.73 0.37
C GLU A 325 18.59 4.01 0.46
N ARG A 326 18.17 5.10 1.13
CA ARG A 326 16.76 5.53 1.18
C ARG A 326 16.23 5.87 -0.21
N GLN A 327 17.02 6.61 -1.00
CA GLN A 327 16.67 6.90 -2.39
C GLN A 327 16.56 5.62 -3.23
N SER A 328 17.48 4.67 -3.08
CA SER A 328 17.46 3.40 -3.78
C SER A 328 16.29 2.52 -3.37
N MET A 329 15.94 2.50 -2.08
CA MET A 329 14.74 1.83 -1.57
C MET A 329 13.48 2.42 -2.22
N PHE A 330 13.29 3.73 -2.15
CA PHE A 330 12.11 4.38 -2.73
C PHE A 330 12.02 4.16 -4.25
N THR A 331 13.16 4.26 -4.96
CA THR A 331 13.22 4.00 -6.40
C THR A 331 12.82 2.56 -6.74
N LEU A 332 13.30 1.55 -5.99
CA LEU A 332 12.95 0.16 -6.24
C LEU A 332 11.45 -0.10 -6.01
N TRP A 333 10.88 0.41 -4.90
CA TRP A 333 9.44 0.28 -4.63
C TRP A 333 8.62 0.91 -5.76
N ALA A 334 8.95 2.14 -6.15
CA ALA A 334 8.22 2.86 -7.19
C ALA A 334 8.27 2.17 -8.57
N ILE A 335 9.45 1.71 -9.03
CA ILE A 335 9.54 1.01 -10.32
C ILE A 335 8.96 -0.40 -10.30
N SER A 336 8.77 -0.97 -9.11
CA SER A 336 8.11 -2.28 -8.90
C SER A 336 6.59 -2.17 -8.88
N CYS A 337 6.03 -0.95 -8.86
CA CYS A 337 4.62 -0.67 -8.57
C CYS A 337 4.19 -1.37 -7.27
N ALA A 338 5.02 -1.29 -6.23
CA ALA A 338 4.72 -1.83 -4.92
C ALA A 338 3.91 -0.82 -4.11
N PRO A 339 3.05 -1.24 -3.19
CA PRO A 339 2.42 -0.32 -2.26
C PRO A 339 3.44 0.64 -1.61
N LEU A 340 3.23 1.95 -1.75
CA LEU A 340 4.07 2.97 -1.15
C LEU A 340 3.49 3.37 0.21
N TYR A 341 3.93 2.73 1.27
CA TYR A 341 3.48 3.05 2.63
C TYR A 341 4.64 3.09 3.62
N PHE A 342 4.59 4.04 4.53
CA PHE A 342 5.67 4.30 5.48
C PHE A 342 5.47 3.55 6.78
N GLY A 343 6.59 3.13 7.40
CA GLY A 343 6.61 2.60 8.75
C GLY A 343 7.17 3.58 9.78
N SER A 344 7.74 4.70 9.34
CA SER A 344 8.41 5.71 10.14
C SER A 344 7.45 6.68 10.87
N ASP A 345 7.99 7.51 11.77
CA ASP A 345 7.23 8.57 12.47
C ASP A 345 7.07 9.81 11.57
N LEU A 346 5.90 9.96 10.95
CA LEU A 346 5.59 11.08 10.06
C LEU A 346 5.57 12.45 10.77
N THR A 347 5.47 12.47 12.11
CA THR A 347 5.48 13.73 12.88
C THR A 347 6.89 14.35 12.98
N LYS A 348 7.92 13.57 12.61
CA LYS A 348 9.33 13.96 12.67
C LYS A 348 10.07 13.73 11.36
N MET A 349 9.36 13.80 10.25
CA MET A 349 9.95 13.55 8.94
C MET A 349 11.00 14.60 8.59
N ASP A 350 12.18 14.16 8.15
CA ASP A 350 13.20 15.08 7.67
C ASP A 350 12.86 15.65 6.28
N ALA A 351 13.40 16.83 5.98
CA ALA A 351 13.03 17.58 4.79
C ALA A 351 13.51 16.91 3.48
N ALA A 352 14.62 16.19 3.51
CA ALA A 352 15.17 15.54 2.32
C ALA A 352 14.31 14.34 1.91
N ASP A 353 13.95 13.50 2.89
CA ASP A 353 13.07 12.36 2.66
C ASP A 353 11.65 12.81 2.31
N LEU A 354 11.14 13.89 2.97
CA LEU A 354 9.85 14.46 2.57
C LEU A 354 9.86 14.93 1.11
N ALA A 355 10.93 15.57 0.65
CA ALA A 355 11.07 15.97 -0.76
C ALA A 355 11.08 14.75 -1.69
N LEU A 356 11.78 13.67 -1.32
CA LEU A 356 11.87 12.44 -2.09
C LEU A 356 10.48 11.77 -2.24
N ILE A 357 9.79 11.52 -1.15
CA ILE A 357 8.49 10.81 -1.14
C ILE A 357 7.33 11.64 -1.67
N SER A 358 7.48 12.95 -1.71
CA SER A 358 6.49 13.86 -2.32
C SER A 358 6.79 14.18 -3.78
N ASN A 359 7.79 13.56 -4.40
CA ASN A 359 8.13 13.75 -5.80
C ASN A 359 7.02 13.18 -6.70
N PRO A 360 6.25 14.03 -7.41
CA PRO A 360 5.08 13.60 -8.17
C PRO A 360 5.45 12.77 -9.38
N GLU A 361 6.68 12.92 -9.92
CA GLU A 361 7.13 12.17 -11.08
C GLU A 361 7.46 10.71 -10.74
N ILE A 362 8.08 10.47 -9.58
CA ILE A 362 8.37 9.12 -9.09
C ILE A 362 7.07 8.43 -8.66
N ILE A 363 6.17 9.14 -7.98
CA ILE A 363 4.83 8.63 -7.65
C ILE A 363 4.07 8.25 -8.92
N ALA A 364 4.17 9.05 -9.98
CA ALA A 364 3.51 8.73 -11.26
C ALA A 364 4.06 7.45 -11.91
N VAL A 365 5.34 7.13 -11.71
CA VAL A 365 5.93 5.86 -12.19
C VAL A 365 5.28 4.68 -11.47
N ASP A 366 5.18 4.74 -10.15
CA ASP A 366 4.53 3.72 -9.35
C ASP A 366 3.06 3.54 -9.73
N GLN A 367 2.34 4.64 -9.77
CA GLN A 367 0.90 4.66 -10.03
C GLN A 367 0.54 4.40 -11.50
N ALA A 368 1.52 4.34 -12.43
CA ALA A 368 1.29 3.87 -13.79
C ALA A 368 0.95 2.38 -13.87
N GLY A 369 1.23 1.61 -12.81
CA GLY A 369 0.84 0.21 -12.71
C GLY A 369 1.57 -0.72 -13.70
N THR A 370 2.73 -0.32 -14.19
CA THR A 370 3.55 -1.12 -15.12
C THR A 370 4.91 -1.39 -14.47
N PRO A 371 5.10 -2.55 -13.82
CA PRO A 371 6.35 -2.86 -13.14
C PRO A 371 7.55 -2.94 -14.10
N ALA A 372 8.68 -2.39 -13.68
CA ALA A 372 9.94 -2.45 -14.42
C ALA A 372 10.46 -3.87 -14.52
N ARG A 373 11.23 -4.12 -15.58
CA ARG A 373 11.96 -5.38 -15.78
C ARG A 373 13.45 -5.11 -15.78
N PRO A 374 14.25 -5.94 -15.09
CA PRO A 374 15.71 -5.80 -15.16
C PRO A 374 16.22 -6.06 -16.58
N LEU A 375 17.25 -5.34 -16.97
CA LEU A 375 17.99 -5.55 -18.22
C LEU A 375 19.18 -6.47 -17.95
N ASP A 376 19.22 -7.62 -18.62
CA ASP A 376 20.37 -8.53 -18.56
C ASP A 376 21.43 -8.09 -19.57
N ILE A 377 22.08 -6.96 -19.27
CA ILE A 377 23.13 -6.39 -20.12
C ILE A 377 24.47 -7.05 -19.83
N GLN A 378 25.15 -7.52 -20.86
CA GLN A 378 26.34 -8.38 -20.73
C GLN A 378 27.45 -7.77 -19.86
N HIS A 379 27.71 -6.47 -19.95
CA HIS A 379 28.76 -5.81 -19.16
C HIS A 379 28.35 -5.51 -17.71
N LEU A 380 27.07 -5.69 -17.35
CA LEU A 380 26.58 -5.67 -15.96
C LEU A 380 26.56 -7.06 -15.32
N ARG A 381 26.73 -8.15 -16.09
CA ARG A 381 26.71 -9.52 -15.56
C ARG A 381 27.80 -9.74 -14.53
N GLY A 382 27.40 -10.37 -13.41
CA GLY A 382 28.30 -10.66 -12.29
C GLY A 382 28.77 -9.44 -11.51
N LYS A 383 28.22 -8.26 -11.80
CA LYS A 383 28.45 -7.02 -11.05
C LYS A 383 27.22 -6.66 -10.20
N GLN A 384 27.44 -5.85 -9.17
CA GLN A 384 26.38 -5.33 -8.32
C GLN A 384 25.66 -4.12 -8.94
N GLN A 385 25.91 -3.82 -10.22
CA GLN A 385 25.23 -2.78 -10.95
C GLN A 385 24.02 -3.36 -11.67
N GLN A 386 22.89 -2.67 -11.62
CA GLN A 386 21.65 -3.10 -12.25
C GLN A 386 21.01 -1.95 -13.05
N ALA A 387 20.35 -2.31 -14.14
CA ALA A 387 19.50 -1.42 -14.92
C ALA A 387 18.12 -2.05 -15.08
N TRP A 388 17.07 -1.26 -14.89
CA TRP A 388 15.67 -1.67 -14.96
C TRP A 388 14.92 -0.75 -15.90
N LEU A 389 14.03 -1.30 -16.74
CA LEU A 389 13.31 -0.53 -17.75
C LEU A 389 11.81 -0.79 -17.67
N ILE A 390 11.04 0.29 -17.73
CA ILE A 390 9.62 0.31 -18.06
C ILE A 390 9.48 0.86 -19.47
N THR A 391 8.69 0.22 -20.34
CA THR A 391 8.28 0.77 -21.62
C THR A 391 6.79 1.02 -21.64
N TYR A 392 6.37 2.20 -22.07
CA TYR A 392 4.97 2.58 -22.17
C TYR A 392 4.47 2.46 -23.62
N ARG A 393 3.15 2.36 -23.79
CA ARG A 393 2.52 2.19 -25.12
C ARG A 393 2.73 3.38 -26.06
N ASP A 394 2.99 4.56 -25.53
CA ASP A 394 3.30 5.77 -26.30
C ASP A 394 4.75 5.83 -26.80
N GLY A 395 5.56 4.81 -26.48
CA GLY A 395 6.97 4.74 -26.83
C GLY A 395 7.90 5.46 -25.84
N SER A 396 7.37 6.09 -24.80
CA SER A 396 8.21 6.61 -23.70
C SER A 396 8.66 5.48 -22.79
N ALA A 397 9.70 5.73 -22.00
CA ALA A 397 10.22 4.74 -21.06
C ALA A 397 10.69 5.37 -19.75
N VAL A 398 10.83 4.54 -18.71
CA VAL A 398 11.52 4.88 -17.47
C VAL A 398 12.68 3.91 -17.28
N LEU A 399 13.88 4.46 -17.10
CA LEU A 399 15.11 3.73 -16.86
C LEU A 399 15.61 4.02 -15.44
N ALA A 400 15.71 2.98 -14.61
CA ALA A 400 16.32 3.06 -13.29
C ALA A 400 17.67 2.35 -13.27
N LEU A 401 18.67 2.99 -12.70
CA LEU A 401 20.01 2.48 -12.53
C LEU A 401 20.34 2.38 -11.05
N PHE A 402 20.99 1.28 -10.67
CA PHE A 402 21.39 1.01 -9.29
C PHE A 402 22.84 0.56 -9.23
N ASN A 403 23.52 1.03 -8.21
CA ASN A 403 24.79 0.47 -7.76
C ASN A 403 24.56 -0.19 -6.39
N LEU A 404 24.55 -1.50 -6.30
CA LEU A 404 24.35 -2.24 -5.06
C LEU A 404 25.67 -2.58 -4.35
N ASP A 405 26.80 -2.15 -4.91
CA ASP A 405 28.13 -2.39 -4.35
C ASP A 405 28.48 -1.39 -3.24
N SER A 406 29.34 -1.82 -2.34
CA SER A 406 29.93 -1.00 -1.26
C SER A 406 30.98 0.01 -1.75
N ALA A 407 31.23 0.11 -3.05
CA ALA A 407 32.11 1.08 -3.68
C ALA A 407 31.38 1.80 -4.82
N ALA A 408 31.80 3.03 -5.11
CA ALA A 408 31.31 3.77 -6.27
C ALA A 408 31.60 3.03 -7.57
N ALA A 409 30.66 3.04 -8.51
CA ALA A 409 30.79 2.34 -9.79
C ALA A 409 30.17 3.16 -10.93
N THR A 410 30.63 2.90 -12.16
CA THR A 410 30.03 3.48 -13.36
C THR A 410 29.14 2.44 -14.05
N VAL A 411 27.85 2.74 -14.14
CA VAL A 411 26.90 1.96 -14.92
C VAL A 411 26.95 2.43 -16.37
N LYS A 412 27.19 1.48 -17.29
CA LYS A 412 27.24 1.75 -18.74
C LYS A 412 26.17 0.93 -19.44
N LEU A 413 25.43 1.56 -20.36
CA LEU A 413 24.40 0.93 -21.18
C LEU A 413 24.68 1.24 -22.66
N SER A 414 24.53 0.24 -23.52
CA SER A 414 24.47 0.44 -24.97
C SER A 414 23.01 0.51 -25.42
N TRP A 415 22.63 1.50 -26.22
CA TRP A 415 21.26 1.58 -26.75
C TRP A 415 20.93 0.38 -27.64
N HIS A 416 21.90 -0.17 -28.37
CA HIS A 416 21.71 -1.40 -29.15
C HIS A 416 21.37 -2.61 -28.29
N GLU A 417 22.03 -2.77 -27.13
CA GLU A 417 21.68 -3.85 -26.18
C GLU A 417 20.30 -3.66 -25.60
N VAL A 418 19.96 -2.42 -25.20
CA VAL A 418 18.63 -2.11 -24.65
C VAL A 418 17.54 -2.39 -25.68
N ASP A 419 17.71 -1.95 -26.92
CA ASP A 419 16.77 -2.17 -28.02
C ASP A 419 16.58 -3.66 -28.30
N SER A 420 17.69 -4.44 -28.34
CA SER A 420 17.64 -5.88 -28.58
C SER A 420 16.91 -6.66 -27.47
N LEU A 421 16.96 -6.16 -26.24
CA LEU A 421 16.35 -6.80 -25.08
C LEU A 421 14.88 -6.43 -24.87
N ARG A 422 14.43 -5.29 -25.38
CA ARG A 422 13.12 -4.72 -25.05
C ARG A 422 12.28 -4.22 -26.23
N ASP A 423 12.74 -4.47 -27.45
CA ASP A 423 12.05 -4.00 -28.66
C ASP A 423 11.79 -2.48 -28.61
N THR A 424 12.81 -1.74 -28.16
CA THR A 424 12.85 -0.27 -28.17
C THR A 424 13.65 0.23 -29.37
N HIS A 425 13.60 1.52 -29.62
CA HIS A 425 14.29 2.14 -30.78
C HIS A 425 15.15 3.33 -30.35
N PHE A 426 15.98 3.15 -29.30
CA PHE A 426 16.86 4.21 -28.79
C PHE A 426 18.15 4.36 -29.60
N ALA A 427 18.60 3.30 -30.26
CA ALA A 427 19.78 3.34 -31.14
C ALA A 427 19.46 3.89 -32.53
N GLY A 428 20.48 4.32 -33.26
CA GLY A 428 20.39 4.68 -34.69
C GLY A 428 19.74 6.02 -35.00
N GLY A 429 19.44 6.84 -34.01
CA GLY A 429 18.91 8.20 -34.17
C GLY A 429 19.69 9.24 -33.35
N ALA A 430 19.12 10.44 -33.17
CA ALA A 430 19.67 11.39 -32.22
C ALA A 430 19.67 10.77 -30.82
N PRO A 431 20.72 10.97 -29.98
CA PRO A 431 20.77 10.43 -28.64
C PRO A 431 19.54 10.91 -27.84
N PRO A 432 18.85 10.04 -27.06
CA PRO A 432 17.74 10.48 -26.26
C PRO A 432 18.22 11.46 -25.16
N MET A 433 17.47 12.54 -24.95
CA MET A 433 17.61 13.36 -23.77
C MET A 433 16.82 12.69 -22.65
N LEU A 434 17.46 12.46 -21.51
CA LEU A 434 16.86 11.83 -20.35
C LEU A 434 16.50 12.90 -19.34
N HIS A 435 15.29 12.82 -18.79
CA HIS A 435 14.87 13.65 -17.66
C HIS A 435 15.09 12.90 -16.34
N ASP A 436 15.98 13.39 -15.49
CA ASP A 436 16.25 12.81 -14.17
C ASP A 436 15.11 13.15 -13.19
N LEU A 437 14.37 12.16 -12.76
CA LEU A 437 13.17 12.35 -11.95
C LEU A 437 13.46 12.81 -10.50
N ILE A 438 14.72 12.69 -10.03
CA ILE A 438 15.10 13.11 -8.68
C ILE A 438 15.55 14.57 -8.70
N SER A 439 16.48 14.91 -9.60
CA SER A 439 17.02 16.27 -9.67
C SER A 439 16.19 17.24 -10.53
N GLY A 440 15.27 16.72 -11.34
CA GLY A 440 14.53 17.50 -12.33
C GLY A 440 15.38 18.00 -13.51
N ALA A 441 16.63 17.53 -13.65
CA ALA A 441 17.55 17.97 -14.68
C ALA A 441 17.47 17.09 -15.92
N ASP A 442 17.65 17.71 -17.11
CA ASP A 442 17.82 16.99 -18.36
C ASP A 442 19.27 16.57 -18.55
N VAL A 443 19.48 15.30 -18.86
CA VAL A 443 20.79 14.67 -19.05
C VAL A 443 20.92 14.17 -20.49
N ALA A 444 21.94 14.66 -21.20
CA ALA A 444 22.23 14.16 -22.54
C ALA A 444 22.87 12.78 -22.49
N SER A 445 22.35 11.83 -23.27
CA SER A 445 23.03 10.57 -23.50
C SER A 445 24.03 10.65 -24.64
N GLN A 446 24.88 9.62 -24.77
CA GLN A 446 25.78 9.49 -25.92
C GLN A 446 25.05 8.79 -27.09
N PRO A 447 25.52 8.95 -28.32
CA PRO A 447 24.90 8.30 -29.48
C PRO A 447 24.82 6.77 -29.39
N ASP A 448 25.76 6.14 -28.72
CA ASP A 448 25.86 4.69 -28.55
C ASP A 448 25.31 4.18 -27.19
N GLY A 449 25.01 5.08 -26.23
CA GLY A 449 24.54 4.66 -24.93
C GLY A 449 24.54 5.70 -23.86
N LEU A 450 24.56 5.23 -22.62
CA LEU A 450 24.55 6.04 -21.38
C LEU A 450 25.67 5.56 -20.46
N SER A 451 26.34 6.51 -19.80
CA SER A 451 27.36 6.24 -18.78
C SER A 451 27.08 7.13 -17.56
N VAL A 452 26.79 6.52 -16.41
CA VAL A 452 26.44 7.22 -15.17
C VAL A 452 27.30 6.69 -14.02
N SER A 453 28.01 7.59 -13.33
CA SER A 453 28.70 7.25 -12.08
C SER A 453 27.72 7.31 -10.92
N LEU A 454 27.69 6.24 -10.13
CA LEU A 454 26.86 6.09 -8.94
C LEU A 454 27.76 5.84 -7.74
N ASP A 455 27.51 6.54 -6.65
CA ASP A 455 28.15 6.27 -5.37
C ASP A 455 27.71 4.92 -4.78
N THR A 456 28.28 4.55 -3.64
CA THR A 456 27.88 3.36 -2.88
C THR A 456 26.38 3.34 -2.66
N HIS A 457 25.72 2.24 -3.02
CA HIS A 457 24.29 1.97 -2.86
C HIS A 457 23.35 3.01 -3.51
N ALA A 458 23.88 3.86 -4.39
CA ALA A 458 23.12 4.93 -5.03
C ALA A 458 22.27 4.43 -6.21
N SER A 459 21.25 5.20 -6.53
CA SER A 459 20.39 5.00 -7.70
C SER A 459 20.16 6.29 -8.47
N ARG A 460 19.75 6.15 -9.73
CA ARG A 460 19.20 7.22 -10.57
C ARG A 460 18.01 6.70 -11.34
N ILE A 461 17.02 7.55 -11.53
CA ILE A 461 15.83 7.20 -12.30
C ILE A 461 15.55 8.28 -13.34
N PHE A 462 15.35 7.86 -14.59
CA PHE A 462 15.22 8.75 -15.76
C PHE A 462 13.94 8.44 -16.52
N ARG A 463 13.27 9.48 -16.98
CA ARG A 463 12.27 9.38 -18.05
C ARG A 463 12.97 9.56 -19.41
N ILE A 464 12.64 8.68 -20.34
CA ILE A 464 13.06 8.75 -21.74
C ILE A 464 11.80 9.10 -22.54
N PRO A 465 11.75 10.26 -23.22
CA PRO A 465 10.56 10.65 -23.99
C PRO A 465 10.36 9.72 -25.20
N ALA A 466 9.11 9.61 -25.63
CA ALA A 466 8.78 8.94 -26.88
C ALA A 466 9.53 9.59 -28.05
N ARG A 467 9.99 8.79 -28.99
CA ARG A 467 10.48 9.29 -30.28
C ARG A 467 9.29 9.44 -31.23
N HIS A 468 9.16 10.64 -31.79
CA HIS A 468 8.15 10.96 -32.81
C HIS A 468 8.67 10.66 -34.21
#